data_f07753b18ec9976c7e6339a7902b0579
#
_entry.id   f07753b18ec9976c7e6339a7902b0579
#
_cell.length_a   1.000
_cell.length_b   1.000
_cell.length_c   1.000
_cell.angle_alpha   90.00
_cell.angle_beta   90.00
_cell.angle_gamma   90.00
#
_symmetry.space_group_name_H-M   'P 1'
#
loop_
_entity.id
_entity.type
_entity.pdbx_description
1 polymer ?
#
loop_
_entity_poly.entity_id
_entity_poly.type
_entity_poly.pdbx_seq_one_letter_code
_entity_poly.pdbx_strand_id
1 'polypeptide(L)'
;MLIKLYEKNNNPKDLARIVEVLEEGGIIIYPTDTMYAIGCHALKERAVERICRFKGIDPRKHNLSIICYDLSNISEYAKVDNNTFKLMKRNLPGAFTFILNTGSRLPKIFKNRKEVGIRVPDHAVIREICQLLDAPILTTTLPLEEREDIEYITTPELIAEKFGGEADIIIDGGIGGTEPSTVVNCTEGEAEIVRQGKGWLEE
;
A
#
# COMPACT_ATOMS: atom_id res chain seq x y z
N MET A 1 0.05 -13.66 -13.79
CA MET A 1 0.89 -14.74 -13.20
C MET A 1 0.63 -14.78 -11.70
N LEU A 2 0.32 -15.95 -11.14
CA LEU A 2 0.13 -16.16 -9.70
C LEU A 2 1.42 -16.74 -9.10
N ILE A 3 2.00 -16.07 -8.11
CA ILE A 3 3.24 -16.51 -7.45
C ILE A 3 2.95 -16.68 -5.96
N LYS A 4 3.23 -17.87 -5.43
CA LYS A 4 3.09 -18.14 -4.01
C LYS A 4 4.32 -17.69 -3.24
N LEU A 5 4.13 -16.85 -2.23
CA LEU A 5 5.17 -16.42 -1.31
C LEU A 5 4.81 -16.77 0.14
N TYR A 6 5.86 -16.94 0.94
CA TYR A 6 5.79 -17.34 2.34
C TYR A 6 6.38 -16.23 3.22
N GLU A 7 6.18 -16.36 4.50
CA GLU A 7 6.75 -15.44 5.49
C GLU A 7 8.30 -15.41 5.44
N LYS A 8 8.91 -16.55 5.15
CA LYS A 8 10.38 -16.70 5.09
C LYS A 8 10.80 -17.64 3.96
N ASN A 9 12.05 -17.53 3.56
CA ASN A 9 12.71 -18.44 2.64
C ASN A 9 12.08 -18.49 1.24
N ASN A 10 11.68 -17.34 0.72
CA ASN A 10 11.16 -17.23 -0.62
C ASN A 10 12.27 -17.43 -1.67
N ASN A 11 11.88 -17.98 -2.83
CA ASN A 11 12.81 -18.13 -3.96
C ASN A 11 13.30 -16.74 -4.42
N PRO A 12 14.64 -16.51 -4.42
CA PRO A 12 15.19 -15.22 -4.85
C PRO A 12 14.81 -14.84 -6.29
N LYS A 13 14.58 -15.81 -7.16
CA LYS A 13 14.15 -15.59 -8.55
C LYS A 13 12.73 -15.02 -8.61
N ASP A 14 11.82 -15.50 -7.75
CA ASP A 14 10.46 -14.99 -7.68
C ASP A 14 10.44 -13.55 -7.16
N LEU A 15 11.22 -13.28 -6.11
CA LEU A 15 11.35 -11.92 -5.57
C LEU A 15 11.98 -10.97 -6.59
N ALA A 16 13.03 -11.38 -7.28
CA ALA A 16 13.68 -10.59 -8.32
C ALA A 16 12.71 -10.28 -9.49
N ARG A 17 11.89 -11.24 -9.87
CA ARG A 17 10.87 -11.05 -10.92
C ARG A 17 9.83 -10.02 -10.52
N ILE A 18 9.36 -10.04 -9.28
CA ILE A 18 8.40 -9.07 -8.76
C ILE A 18 9.00 -7.66 -8.76
N VAL A 19 10.23 -7.53 -8.28
CA VAL A 19 10.94 -6.24 -8.27
C VAL A 19 11.15 -5.71 -9.68
N GLU A 20 11.57 -6.55 -10.61
CA GLU A 20 11.73 -6.19 -12.04
C GLU A 20 10.42 -5.66 -12.63
N VAL A 21 9.30 -6.35 -12.40
CA VAL A 21 7.97 -5.91 -12.86
C VAL A 21 7.63 -4.52 -12.30
N LEU A 22 7.88 -4.29 -11.02
CA LEU A 22 7.64 -2.97 -10.40
C LEU A 22 8.55 -1.88 -10.99
N GLU A 23 9.82 -2.17 -11.21
CA GLU A 23 10.77 -1.24 -11.82
C GLU A 23 10.42 -0.87 -13.26
N GLU A 24 9.80 -1.80 -13.98
CA GLU A 24 9.30 -1.58 -15.35
C GLU A 24 7.94 -0.84 -15.39
N GLY A 25 7.38 -0.48 -14.25
CA GLY A 25 6.08 0.19 -14.14
C GLY A 25 4.89 -0.76 -14.19
N GLY A 26 5.10 -2.04 -13.89
CA GLY A 26 4.05 -3.04 -13.79
C GLY A 26 3.23 -2.93 -12.51
N ILE A 27 2.15 -3.69 -12.46
CA ILE A 27 1.19 -3.71 -11.36
C ILE A 27 1.20 -5.07 -10.69
N ILE A 28 1.19 -5.07 -9.36
CA ILE A 28 1.10 -6.27 -8.54
C ILE A 28 -0.11 -6.22 -7.60
N ILE A 29 -0.63 -7.39 -7.28
CA ILE A 29 -1.61 -7.60 -6.20
C ILE A 29 -0.92 -8.42 -5.12
N TYR A 30 -1.11 -8.04 -3.86
CA TYR A 30 -0.34 -8.60 -2.75
C TYR A 30 -1.13 -8.58 -1.44
N PRO A 31 -0.83 -9.50 -0.52
CA PRO A 31 -1.41 -9.50 0.81
C PRO A 31 -0.77 -8.41 1.69
N THR A 32 -1.55 -7.92 2.65
CA THR A 32 -1.09 -7.05 3.73
C THR A 32 -1.58 -7.57 5.07
N ASP A 33 -1.27 -6.87 6.15
CA ASP A 33 -1.82 -7.16 7.49
C ASP A 33 -3.30 -6.76 7.64
N THR A 34 -3.88 -6.13 6.64
CA THR A 34 -5.31 -5.75 6.59
C THR A 34 -6.05 -6.50 5.50
N MET A 35 -5.94 -6.07 4.26
CA MET A 35 -6.63 -6.63 3.09
C MET A 35 -5.64 -6.83 1.95
N TYR A 36 -5.99 -7.68 0.98
CA TYR A 36 -5.26 -7.67 -0.29
C TYR A 36 -5.34 -6.29 -0.94
N ALA A 37 -4.25 -5.88 -1.53
CA ALA A 37 -4.10 -4.59 -2.17
C ALA A 37 -3.52 -4.72 -3.58
N ILE A 38 -3.73 -3.71 -4.39
CA ILE A 38 -3.11 -3.53 -5.69
C ILE A 38 -2.14 -2.35 -5.61
N GLY A 39 -0.99 -2.47 -6.23
CA GLY A 39 0.03 -1.44 -6.16
C GLY A 39 1.01 -1.45 -7.31
N CYS A 40 1.84 -0.42 -7.32
CA CYS A 40 2.90 -0.21 -8.30
C CYS A 40 4.05 0.57 -7.65
N HIS A 41 5.15 0.71 -8.38
CA HIS A 41 6.23 1.60 -7.97
C HIS A 41 5.71 3.04 -7.89
N ALA A 42 5.71 3.65 -6.70
CA ALA A 42 5.08 4.95 -6.46
C ALA A 42 5.75 6.11 -7.21
N LEU A 43 7.01 5.96 -7.64
CA LEU A 43 7.75 6.96 -8.39
C LEU A 43 7.57 6.85 -9.92
N LYS A 44 6.83 5.84 -10.39
CA LYS A 44 6.47 5.64 -11.80
C LYS A 44 5.08 6.23 -12.06
N GLU A 45 5.02 7.49 -12.49
CA GLU A 45 3.78 8.25 -12.61
C GLU A 45 2.73 7.57 -13.51
N ARG A 46 3.15 6.99 -14.64
CA ARG A 46 2.23 6.27 -15.54
C ARG A 46 1.61 5.03 -14.90
N ALA A 47 2.37 4.30 -14.06
CA ALA A 47 1.85 3.17 -13.31
C ALA A 47 0.83 3.61 -12.25
N VAL A 48 1.11 4.71 -11.57
CA VAL A 48 0.18 5.34 -10.60
C VAL A 48 -1.12 5.74 -11.31
N GLU A 49 -1.05 6.36 -12.47
CA GLU A 49 -2.22 6.74 -13.27
C GLU A 49 -3.06 5.51 -13.68
N ARG A 50 -2.41 4.41 -14.04
CA ARG A 50 -3.11 3.15 -14.37
C ARG A 50 -3.92 2.64 -13.18
N ILE A 51 -3.37 2.65 -11.98
CA ILE A 51 -4.07 2.23 -10.76
C ILE A 51 -5.23 3.18 -10.45
N CYS A 52 -5.03 4.47 -10.57
CA CYS A 52 -6.10 5.45 -10.38
C CYS A 52 -7.27 5.21 -11.34
N ARG A 53 -7.02 4.94 -12.60
CA ARG A 53 -8.06 4.58 -13.60
C ARG A 53 -8.77 3.27 -13.23
N PHE A 54 -8.02 2.25 -12.89
CA PHE A 54 -8.57 0.96 -12.48
C PHE A 54 -9.51 1.09 -11.27
N LYS A 55 -9.09 1.83 -10.25
CA LYS A 55 -9.86 2.03 -9.01
C LYS A 55 -10.97 3.08 -9.16
N GLY A 56 -11.00 3.85 -10.24
CA GLY A 56 -11.91 4.98 -10.41
C GLY A 56 -11.61 6.15 -9.45
N ILE A 57 -10.35 6.32 -9.10
CA ILE A 57 -9.88 7.37 -8.19
C ILE A 57 -9.46 8.60 -9.02
N ASP A 58 -10.02 9.77 -8.67
CA ASP A 58 -9.48 11.05 -9.12
C ASP A 58 -8.45 11.54 -8.10
N PRO A 59 -7.15 11.58 -8.44
CA PRO A 59 -6.10 11.99 -7.50
C PRO A 59 -6.20 13.45 -7.06
N ARG A 60 -7.02 14.26 -7.74
CA ARG A 60 -7.31 15.63 -7.32
C ARG A 60 -8.33 15.71 -6.18
N LYS A 61 -9.12 14.66 -5.99
CA LYS A 61 -10.21 14.59 -5.01
C LYS A 61 -9.92 13.63 -3.85
N HIS A 62 -9.04 12.65 -4.07
CA HIS A 62 -8.75 11.59 -3.11
C HIS A 62 -7.26 11.53 -2.81
N ASN A 63 -6.93 11.26 -1.56
CA ASN A 63 -5.56 11.01 -1.16
C ASN A 63 -5.08 9.67 -1.69
N LEU A 64 -3.83 9.63 -2.15
CA LEU A 64 -3.14 8.39 -2.49
C LEU A 64 -2.31 7.94 -1.30
N SER A 65 -2.14 6.62 -1.15
CA SER A 65 -1.34 6.04 -0.08
C SER A 65 -0.13 5.29 -0.63
N ILE A 66 0.97 5.32 0.11
CA ILE A 66 2.18 4.58 -0.21
C ILE A 66 2.58 3.65 0.94
N ILE A 67 3.19 2.53 0.59
CA ILE A 67 3.86 1.64 1.53
C ILE A 67 5.34 2.01 1.53
N CYS A 68 5.88 2.25 2.73
CA CYS A 68 7.31 2.37 2.99
C CYS A 68 7.79 1.14 3.75
N TYR A 69 9.04 0.74 3.54
CA TYR A 69 9.65 -0.38 4.28
C TYR A 69 9.72 -0.08 5.78
N ASP A 70 10.14 1.12 6.11
CA ASP A 70 10.20 1.67 7.47
C ASP A 70 10.10 3.19 7.44
N LEU A 71 10.35 3.85 8.58
CA LEU A 71 10.28 5.30 8.71
C LEU A 71 11.61 6.04 8.49
N SER A 72 12.68 5.33 8.16
CA SER A 72 14.04 5.95 8.06
C SER A 72 14.14 7.03 7.00
N ASN A 73 13.41 6.88 5.87
CA ASN A 73 13.41 7.82 4.76
C ASN A 73 12.07 8.57 4.60
N ILE A 74 11.25 8.58 5.64
CA ILE A 74 9.90 9.16 5.55
C ILE A 74 9.92 10.64 5.12
N SER A 75 10.92 11.39 5.55
CA SER A 75 11.07 12.83 5.23
C SER A 75 11.27 13.12 3.74
N GLU A 76 11.67 12.13 2.94
CA GLU A 76 11.75 12.26 1.48
C GLU A 76 10.36 12.33 0.83
N TYR A 77 9.38 11.67 1.43
CA TYR A 77 8.05 11.47 0.85
C TYR A 77 6.96 12.28 1.54
N ALA A 78 7.14 12.61 2.81
CA ALA A 78 6.16 13.33 3.61
C ALA A 78 6.81 14.28 4.60
N LYS A 79 6.07 15.32 4.96
CA LYS A 79 6.45 16.25 6.03
C LYS A 79 5.92 15.70 7.33
N VAL A 80 6.80 15.47 8.29
CA VAL A 80 6.45 14.91 9.59
C VAL A 80 7.16 15.68 10.70
N ASP A 81 6.42 16.13 11.70
CA ASP A 81 7.00 16.71 12.91
C ASP A 81 7.41 15.61 13.92
N ASN A 82 8.13 16.01 14.97
CA ASN A 82 8.68 15.07 15.94
C ASN A 82 7.58 14.32 16.72
N ASN A 83 6.47 14.95 17.04
CA ASN A 83 5.39 14.31 17.78
C ASN A 83 4.67 13.29 16.92
N THR A 84 4.35 13.63 15.69
CA THR A 84 3.77 12.71 14.71
C THR A 84 4.71 11.54 14.42
N PHE A 85 6.00 11.79 14.27
CA PHE A 85 6.99 10.73 14.06
C PHE A 85 7.03 9.74 15.24
N LYS A 86 7.01 10.23 16.46
CA LYS A 86 6.95 9.37 17.66
C LYS A 86 5.67 8.54 17.71
N LEU A 87 4.53 9.13 17.35
CA LEU A 87 3.26 8.41 17.28
C LEU A 87 3.30 7.30 16.22
N MET A 88 3.80 7.62 15.02
CA MET A 88 3.98 6.64 13.95
C MET A 88 4.90 5.50 14.39
N LYS A 89 6.00 5.82 15.04
CA LYS A 89 6.97 4.83 15.49
C LYS A 89 6.40 3.85 16.54
N ARG A 90 5.45 4.29 17.37
CA ARG A 90 4.76 3.41 18.33
C ARG A 90 3.79 2.43 17.67
N ASN A 91 3.22 2.82 16.53
CA ASN A 91 2.12 2.11 15.89
C ASN A 91 2.49 1.36 14.61
N LEU A 92 3.66 1.63 14.04
CA LEU A 92 4.16 1.01 12.82
C LEU A 92 5.40 0.13 13.09
N PRO A 93 5.53 -1.04 12.44
CA PRO A 93 4.58 -1.63 11.47
C PRO A 93 3.24 -1.98 12.12
N GLY A 94 2.18 -1.82 11.35
CA GLY A 94 0.84 -2.10 11.83
C GLY A 94 -0.27 -1.65 10.89
N ALA A 95 -1.50 -1.91 11.30
CA ALA A 95 -2.71 -1.74 10.51
C ALA A 95 -3.21 -0.29 10.48
N PHE A 96 -2.34 0.64 10.10
CA PHE A 96 -2.62 2.08 10.08
C PHE A 96 -2.28 2.70 8.73
N THR A 97 -3.01 3.76 8.40
CA THR A 97 -2.67 4.73 7.36
C THR A 97 -2.58 6.12 7.99
N PHE A 98 -1.38 6.69 8.03
CA PHE A 98 -1.18 8.05 8.53
C PHE A 98 -1.20 9.03 7.36
N ILE A 99 -2.13 9.99 7.40
CA ILE A 99 -2.21 11.06 6.39
C ILE A 99 -1.31 12.20 6.81
N LEU A 100 -0.33 12.51 5.96
CA LEU A 100 0.67 13.56 6.15
C LEU A 100 0.69 14.50 4.93
N ASN A 101 1.27 15.68 5.12
CA ASN A 101 1.54 16.57 3.99
C ASN A 101 2.66 15.99 3.12
N THR A 102 2.51 16.09 1.78
CA THR A 102 3.48 15.53 0.83
C THR A 102 4.84 16.19 0.94
N GLY A 103 5.89 15.36 0.83
CA GLY A 103 7.26 15.77 0.66
C GLY A 103 7.62 16.10 -0.79
N SER A 104 8.90 16.38 -1.02
CA SER A 104 9.39 16.84 -2.32
C SER A 104 9.61 15.74 -3.36
N ARG A 105 9.90 14.51 -2.92
CA ARG A 105 10.33 13.41 -3.81
C ARG A 105 9.20 12.70 -4.54
N LEU A 106 7.97 12.80 -4.08
CA LEU A 106 6.83 12.15 -4.74
C LEU A 106 6.50 12.81 -6.08
N PRO A 107 6.04 12.02 -7.09
CA PRO A 107 5.57 12.55 -8.36
C PRO A 107 4.46 13.59 -8.19
N LYS A 108 4.33 14.46 -9.20
CA LYS A 108 3.36 15.56 -9.20
C LYS A 108 1.92 15.12 -8.94
N ILE A 109 1.54 13.93 -9.38
CA ILE A 109 0.20 13.38 -9.17
C ILE A 109 -0.18 13.26 -7.69
N PHE A 110 0.79 12.97 -6.80
CA PHE A 110 0.56 12.94 -5.34
C PHE A 110 0.34 14.34 -4.75
N LYS A 111 0.89 15.35 -5.40
CA LYS A 111 0.85 16.73 -4.89
C LYS A 111 -0.45 17.47 -5.19
N ASN A 112 -1.33 16.87 -6.00
CA ASN A 112 -2.63 17.46 -6.32
C ASN A 112 -3.48 17.72 -5.06
N ARG A 113 -3.41 16.84 -4.07
CA ARG A 113 -4.08 17.00 -2.76
C ARG A 113 -3.19 17.57 -1.68
N LYS A 114 -1.89 17.66 -1.93
CA LYS A 114 -0.86 18.06 -0.94
C LYS A 114 -0.79 17.14 0.27
N GLU A 115 -1.42 15.98 0.22
CA GLU A 115 -1.49 14.99 1.28
C GLU A 115 -1.18 13.60 0.72
N VAL A 116 -0.59 12.76 1.55
CA VAL A 116 -0.27 11.36 1.23
C VAL A 116 -0.51 10.48 2.44
N GLY A 117 -1.11 9.31 2.23
CA GLY A 117 -1.21 8.28 3.24
C GLY A 117 0.07 7.46 3.31
N ILE A 118 0.57 7.23 4.52
CA ILE A 118 1.75 6.42 4.77
C ILE A 118 1.36 5.14 5.49
N ARG A 119 1.79 4.01 4.94
CA ARG A 119 1.62 2.69 5.54
C ARG A 119 2.96 1.98 5.68
N VAL A 120 3.12 1.26 6.79
CA VAL A 120 4.16 0.26 7.00
C VAL A 120 3.46 -1.00 7.51
N PRO A 121 2.94 -1.85 6.60
CA PRO A 121 2.19 -3.04 6.99
C PRO A 121 3.04 -4.02 7.78
N ASP A 122 2.46 -4.63 8.80
CA ASP A 122 3.08 -5.74 9.52
C ASP A 122 2.81 -7.07 8.78
N HIS A 123 3.44 -7.20 7.61
CA HIS A 123 3.34 -8.38 6.76
C HIS A 123 4.68 -8.63 6.06
N ALA A 124 5.26 -9.78 6.33
CA ALA A 124 6.62 -10.11 5.90
C ALA A 124 6.82 -10.04 4.37
N VAL A 125 5.85 -10.52 3.59
CA VAL A 125 5.94 -10.57 2.13
C VAL A 125 6.09 -9.19 1.51
N ILE A 126 5.16 -8.28 1.79
CA ILE A 126 5.20 -6.94 1.19
C ILE A 126 6.36 -6.10 1.72
N ARG A 127 6.75 -6.30 2.97
CA ARG A 127 7.93 -5.63 3.52
C ARG A 127 9.21 -6.05 2.81
N GLU A 128 9.40 -7.34 2.55
CA GLU A 128 10.55 -7.85 1.82
C GLU A 128 10.62 -7.28 0.40
N ILE A 129 9.49 -7.26 -0.31
CA ILE A 129 9.40 -6.68 -1.65
C ILE A 129 9.75 -5.19 -1.63
N CYS A 130 9.19 -4.44 -0.70
CA CYS A 130 9.45 -3.00 -0.56
C CYS A 130 10.93 -2.71 -0.25
N GLN A 131 11.55 -3.51 0.59
CA GLN A 131 12.98 -3.42 0.90
C GLN A 131 13.86 -3.67 -0.32
N LEU A 132 13.56 -4.73 -1.08
CA LEU A 132 14.32 -5.07 -2.29
C LEU A 132 14.13 -4.05 -3.41
N LEU A 133 12.93 -3.50 -3.53
CA LEU A 133 12.65 -2.43 -4.50
C LEU A 133 13.39 -1.12 -4.15
N ASP A 134 13.64 -0.90 -2.87
CA ASP A 134 14.24 0.34 -2.34
C ASP A 134 13.50 1.61 -2.78
N ALA A 135 12.19 1.54 -2.83
CA ALA A 135 11.30 2.63 -3.19
C ALA A 135 9.90 2.38 -2.60
N PRO A 136 9.10 3.44 -2.42
CA PRO A 136 7.74 3.26 -1.94
C PRO A 136 6.84 2.62 -3.01
N ILE A 137 5.83 1.89 -2.54
CA ILE A 137 4.82 1.25 -3.37
C ILE A 137 3.50 1.99 -3.19
N LEU A 138 2.92 2.50 -4.28
CA LEU A 138 1.53 2.98 -4.27
C LEU A 138 0.63 1.81 -3.90
N THR A 139 -0.30 2.03 -2.99
CA THR A 139 -1.19 0.98 -2.49
C THR A 139 -2.64 1.46 -2.43
N THR A 140 -3.56 0.60 -2.83
CA THR A 140 -5.00 0.74 -2.60
C THR A 140 -5.62 -0.64 -2.48
N THR A 141 -6.71 -0.75 -1.73
CA THR A 141 -7.42 -2.02 -1.57
C THR A 141 -8.10 -2.45 -2.87
N LEU A 142 -8.30 -3.77 -3.03
CA LEU A 142 -9.07 -4.29 -4.16
C LEU A 142 -10.53 -3.85 -4.06
N PRO A 143 -11.16 -3.45 -5.17
CA PRO A 143 -12.57 -3.09 -5.18
C PRO A 143 -13.44 -4.34 -5.03
N LEU A 144 -14.54 -4.20 -4.28
CA LEU A 144 -15.59 -5.21 -4.14
C LEU A 144 -16.95 -4.53 -4.34
N GLU A 145 -17.76 -5.04 -5.27
CA GLU A 145 -19.12 -4.56 -5.45
C GLU A 145 -20.07 -5.18 -4.41
N GLU A 146 -21.14 -4.48 -4.07
CA GLU A 146 -22.07 -4.89 -2.99
C GLU A 146 -22.67 -6.29 -3.17
N ARG A 147 -22.74 -6.78 -4.40
CA ARG A 147 -23.32 -8.10 -4.75
C ARG A 147 -22.29 -9.20 -4.96
N GLU A 148 -21.02 -8.89 -4.80
CA GLU A 148 -19.94 -9.85 -4.99
C GLU A 148 -19.58 -10.55 -3.68
N ASP A 149 -19.16 -11.82 -3.80
CA ASP A 149 -18.66 -12.58 -2.66
C ASP A 149 -17.32 -12.03 -2.18
N ILE A 150 -17.18 -11.89 -0.88
CA ILE A 150 -15.96 -11.39 -0.23
C ILE A 150 -14.70 -12.20 -0.61
N GLU A 151 -14.88 -13.45 -1.02
CA GLU A 151 -13.78 -14.32 -1.45
C GLU A 151 -13.03 -13.79 -2.66
N TYR A 152 -13.66 -12.96 -3.50
CA TYR A 152 -12.99 -12.31 -4.65
C TYR A 152 -11.95 -11.24 -4.26
N ILE A 153 -11.86 -10.88 -2.99
CA ILE A 153 -10.81 -10.01 -2.46
C ILE A 153 -9.99 -10.65 -1.34
N THR A 154 -10.27 -11.93 -1.00
CA THR A 154 -9.57 -12.64 0.09
C THR A 154 -8.88 -13.92 -0.36
N THR A 155 -9.42 -14.63 -1.35
CA THR A 155 -8.92 -15.92 -1.82
C THR A 155 -8.06 -15.73 -3.06
N PRO A 156 -6.75 -16.06 -3.02
CA PRO A 156 -5.81 -15.76 -4.10
C PRO A 156 -6.24 -16.27 -5.48
N GLU A 157 -6.79 -17.47 -5.58
CA GLU A 157 -7.25 -18.04 -6.84
C GLU A 157 -8.42 -17.25 -7.45
N LEU A 158 -9.35 -16.78 -6.61
CA LEU A 158 -10.49 -15.97 -7.04
C LEU A 158 -10.07 -14.52 -7.36
N ILE A 159 -9.09 -13.99 -6.62
CA ILE A 159 -8.45 -12.71 -6.96
C ILE A 159 -7.80 -12.80 -8.35
N ALA A 160 -7.08 -13.89 -8.64
CA ALA A 160 -6.48 -14.11 -9.94
C ALA A 160 -7.49 -14.23 -11.07
N GLU A 161 -8.62 -14.90 -10.81
CA GLU A 161 -9.72 -15.01 -11.76
C GLU A 161 -10.30 -13.62 -12.12
N LYS A 162 -10.58 -12.81 -11.11
CA LYS A 162 -11.21 -11.49 -11.30
C LYS A 162 -10.25 -10.42 -11.83
N PHE A 163 -9.04 -10.35 -11.28
CA PHE A 163 -8.09 -9.25 -11.50
C PHE A 163 -6.87 -9.62 -12.35
N GLY A 164 -6.79 -10.86 -12.84
CA GLY A 164 -5.64 -11.35 -13.60
C GLY A 164 -5.34 -10.57 -14.89
N GLY A 165 -6.33 -9.88 -15.46
CA GLY A 165 -6.17 -9.00 -16.61
C GLY A 165 -5.63 -7.61 -16.26
N GLU A 166 -5.70 -7.21 -15.00
CA GLU A 166 -5.32 -5.88 -14.53
C GLU A 166 -3.90 -5.85 -13.93
N ALA A 167 -3.46 -6.96 -13.32
CA ALA A 167 -2.16 -7.07 -12.67
C ALA A 167 -1.22 -7.99 -13.43
N ASP A 168 0.05 -7.60 -13.48
CA ASP A 168 1.11 -8.41 -14.09
C ASP A 168 1.48 -9.61 -13.21
N ILE A 169 1.49 -9.41 -11.90
CA ILE A 169 1.73 -10.47 -10.91
C ILE A 169 0.70 -10.37 -9.79
N ILE A 170 0.17 -11.53 -9.39
CA ILE A 170 -0.65 -11.69 -8.19
C ILE A 170 0.13 -12.57 -7.21
N ILE A 171 0.30 -12.08 -6.00
CA ILE A 171 1.04 -12.78 -4.96
C ILE A 171 0.05 -13.53 -4.08
N ASP A 172 0.19 -14.85 -4.03
CA ASP A 172 -0.55 -15.70 -3.10
C ASP A 172 0.19 -15.75 -1.76
N GLY A 173 -0.31 -15.07 -0.77
CA GLY A 173 0.13 -15.12 0.63
C GLY A 173 -0.89 -15.79 1.55
N GLY A 174 -1.79 -16.60 0.99
CA GLY A 174 -2.88 -17.22 1.75
C GLY A 174 -4.16 -16.40 1.75
N ILE A 175 -5.13 -16.81 2.54
CA ILE A 175 -6.41 -16.11 2.68
C ILE A 175 -6.18 -14.75 3.34
N GLY A 176 -6.68 -13.69 2.70
CA GLY A 176 -6.56 -12.32 3.18
C GLY A 176 -7.62 -11.91 4.20
N GLY A 177 -7.38 -10.76 4.84
CA GLY A 177 -8.33 -10.13 5.76
C GLY A 177 -9.43 -9.34 5.05
N THR A 178 -10.39 -8.90 5.85
CA THR A 178 -11.56 -8.13 5.38
C THR A 178 -11.68 -6.77 6.06
N GLU A 179 -10.83 -6.49 7.03
CA GLU A 179 -10.89 -5.27 7.83
C GLU A 179 -9.82 -4.28 7.37
N PRO A 180 -10.21 -3.04 6.98
CA PRO A 180 -9.26 -2.05 6.49
C PRO A 180 -8.39 -1.47 7.60
N SER A 181 -7.36 -0.72 7.20
CA SER A 181 -6.51 0.03 8.14
C SER A 181 -7.27 1.13 8.87
N THR A 182 -6.83 1.44 10.08
CA THR A 182 -7.23 2.67 10.79
C THR A 182 -6.55 3.86 10.14
N VAL A 183 -7.33 4.88 9.79
CA VAL A 183 -6.81 6.09 9.14
C VAL A 183 -6.70 7.22 10.16
N VAL A 184 -5.49 7.75 10.29
CA VAL A 184 -5.15 8.83 11.23
C VAL A 184 -4.68 10.04 10.45
N ASN A 185 -5.39 11.15 10.55
CA ASN A 185 -4.99 12.42 9.94
C ASN A 185 -4.02 13.17 10.87
N CYS A 186 -2.83 13.49 10.36
CA CYS A 186 -1.80 14.23 11.09
C CYS A 186 -1.34 15.48 10.34
N THR A 187 -2.17 16.03 9.46
CA THR A 187 -1.80 17.20 8.62
C THR A 187 -1.90 18.54 9.36
N GLU A 188 -2.62 18.61 10.46
CA GLU A 188 -2.93 19.85 11.19
C GLU A 188 -2.33 19.91 12.61
N GLY A 189 -1.27 19.15 12.88
CA GLY A 189 -0.52 19.20 14.13
C GLY A 189 -1.01 18.24 15.21
N GLU A 190 -2.29 17.92 15.29
CA GLU A 190 -2.86 16.91 16.18
C GLU A 190 -3.32 15.70 15.38
N ALA A 191 -3.16 14.51 15.95
CA ALA A 191 -3.62 13.27 15.32
C ALA A 191 -5.12 13.08 15.53
N GLU A 192 -5.85 12.84 14.44
CA GLU A 192 -7.28 12.58 14.46
C GLU A 192 -7.58 11.26 13.75
N ILE A 193 -8.31 10.35 14.41
CA ILE A 193 -8.79 9.13 13.77
C ILE A 193 -9.98 9.49 12.90
N VAL A 194 -9.79 9.45 11.58
CA VAL A 194 -10.85 9.72 10.59
C VAL A 194 -11.60 8.47 10.16
N ARG A 195 -11.03 7.30 10.41
CA ARG A 195 -11.68 6.01 10.21
C ARG A 195 -11.07 4.99 11.17
N GLN A 196 -11.88 4.41 12.04
CA GLN A 196 -11.48 3.26 12.83
C GLN A 196 -11.53 2.01 11.97
N GLY A 197 -10.41 1.33 11.84
CA GLY A 197 -10.28 0.03 11.19
C GLY A 197 -9.68 -0.99 12.15
N LYS A 198 -8.83 -1.88 11.62
CA LYS A 198 -8.24 -2.99 12.38
C LYS A 198 -7.27 -2.53 13.49
N GLY A 199 -6.52 -1.44 13.27
CA GLY A 199 -5.53 -0.96 14.23
C GLY A 199 -6.15 -0.17 15.38
N TRP A 200 -5.65 -0.38 16.60
CA TRP A 200 -5.97 0.43 17.77
C TRP A 200 -4.79 1.33 18.10
N LEU A 201 -5.00 2.64 17.97
CA LEU A 201 -3.93 3.63 18.11
C LEU A 201 -3.42 3.72 19.55
N GLU A 202 -2.11 3.56 19.71
CA GLU A 202 -1.39 3.82 20.96
C GLU A 202 -0.82 5.25 20.91
N GLU A 203 -1.27 6.10 21.85
CA GLU A 203 -0.83 7.49 21.97
C GLU A 203 0.52 7.64 22.70
#